data_7d6520ab023903ca9d32f18b12c837c6
#
_entry.id   7d6520ab023903ca9d32f18b12c837c6
#
_cell.length_a   1.000
_cell.length_b   1.000
_cell.length_c   1.000
_cell.angle_alpha   90.00
_cell.angle_beta   90.00
_cell.angle_gamma   90.00
#
_symmetry.space_group_name_H-M   'P 1'
#
loop_
_entity.id
_entity.type
_entity.pdbx_description
1 polymer ?
#
loop_
_entity_poly.entity_id
_entity_poly.type
_entity_poly.pdbx_seq_one_letter_code
_entity_poly.pdbx_strand_id
1 'polypeptide(L)'
;RIDAFDCGKPTLDTWLTRHARQAHGSGSAKTFIVGDGEKVAGNYSLTVGQVDTAEAPPRVSKGMGRYPIPVVILARLAVSKRYRGKGIGAAMLRDAIRRTLAISEQAGIRALLTHPIDDDAACFYQRFGFIPSPLREQQWLLLLKDARRLVEGK
;
A
#
# COMPACT_ATOMS: atom_id res chain seq x y z
N ARG A 1 15.29 -6.51 13.89
CA ARG A 1 15.70 -5.14 14.22
C ARG A 1 15.52 -4.21 13.03
N ILE A 2 14.84 -3.13 13.26
CA ILE A 2 14.56 -2.19 12.17
C ILE A 2 15.75 -1.30 11.83
N ASP A 3 16.67 -1.08 12.75
CA ASP A 3 17.81 -0.17 12.55
C ASP A 3 18.75 -0.58 11.43
N ALA A 4 18.84 -1.89 11.16
CA ALA A 4 19.70 -2.45 10.12
C ALA A 4 18.96 -2.65 8.79
N PHE A 5 17.69 -2.21 8.69
CA PHE A 5 16.89 -2.40 7.49
C PHE A 5 17.45 -1.59 6.31
N ASP A 6 17.64 -2.25 5.18
CA ASP A 6 18.16 -1.64 3.96
C ASP A 6 17.45 -2.26 2.75
N CYS A 7 16.53 -1.52 2.14
CA CYS A 7 15.83 -1.94 0.93
C CYS A 7 16.45 -1.34 -0.35
N GLY A 8 17.49 -0.52 -0.20
CA GLY A 8 18.11 0.18 -1.32
C GLY A 8 17.45 1.52 -1.66
N LYS A 9 16.44 1.92 -0.92
CA LYS A 9 15.72 3.18 -1.09
C LYS A 9 15.84 3.96 0.22
N PRO A 10 16.79 4.91 0.35
CA PRO A 10 17.05 5.59 1.63
C PRO A 10 15.83 6.24 2.26
N THR A 11 14.94 6.81 1.45
CA THR A 11 13.71 7.44 1.96
C THR A 11 12.85 6.44 2.73
N LEU A 12 12.70 5.22 2.19
CA LEU A 12 11.91 4.17 2.83
C LEU A 12 12.60 3.62 4.07
N ASP A 13 13.93 3.47 4.02
CA ASP A 13 14.71 3.02 5.16
C ASP A 13 14.64 4.01 6.31
N THR A 14 14.75 5.30 6.01
CA THR A 14 14.64 6.37 7.01
C THR A 14 13.26 6.39 7.66
N TRP A 15 12.19 6.19 6.88
CA TRP A 15 10.86 6.09 7.45
C TRP A 15 10.78 4.98 8.49
N LEU A 16 11.20 3.78 8.14
CA LEU A 16 11.11 2.65 9.04
C LEU A 16 11.94 2.86 10.30
N THR A 17 13.20 3.28 10.14
CA THR A 17 14.13 3.36 11.26
C THR A 17 13.86 4.56 12.19
N ARG A 18 13.30 5.65 11.68
CA ARG A 18 13.16 6.90 12.43
C ARG A 18 11.73 7.33 12.75
N HIS A 19 10.76 6.97 11.90
CA HIS A 19 9.41 7.55 11.98
C HIS A 19 8.29 6.54 12.22
N ALA A 20 8.46 5.30 11.79
CA ALA A 20 7.38 4.31 11.81
C ALA A 20 6.82 4.04 13.21
N ARG A 21 7.67 3.92 14.22
CA ARG A 21 7.23 3.65 15.58
C ARG A 21 6.37 4.75 16.15
N GLN A 22 6.76 6.00 15.92
CA GLN A 22 6.00 7.15 16.37
C GLN A 22 4.64 7.22 15.67
N ALA A 23 4.61 7.04 14.36
CA ALA A 23 3.38 7.05 13.58
C ALA A 23 2.43 5.93 14.02
N HIS A 24 2.96 4.73 14.26
CA HIS A 24 2.17 3.59 14.72
C HIS A 24 1.59 3.86 16.11
N GLY A 25 2.41 4.37 17.03
CA GLY A 25 1.98 4.67 18.39
C GLY A 25 0.95 5.80 18.45
N SER A 26 1.09 6.83 17.62
CA SER A 26 0.15 7.96 17.57
C SER A 26 -1.12 7.66 16.78
N GLY A 27 -1.16 6.57 16.03
CA GLY A 27 -2.31 6.20 15.21
C GLY A 27 -2.36 6.90 13.86
N SER A 28 -1.31 7.66 13.46
CA SER A 28 -1.28 8.33 12.17
C SER A 28 -1.06 7.35 11.02
N ALA A 29 -0.37 6.23 11.28
CA ALA A 29 -0.21 5.13 10.34
C ALA A 29 0.12 3.87 11.13
N LYS A 30 -0.36 2.71 10.64
CA LYS A 30 -0.01 1.42 11.24
C LYS A 30 1.01 0.73 10.35
N THR A 31 2.11 0.29 10.96
CA THR A 31 3.20 -0.37 10.25
C THR A 31 3.23 -1.85 10.57
N PHE A 32 3.33 -2.66 9.52
CA PHE A 32 3.38 -4.12 9.60
C PHE A 32 4.75 -4.58 9.11
N ILE A 33 5.32 -5.52 9.84
CA ILE A 33 6.70 -5.98 9.61
C ILE A 33 6.68 -7.48 9.32
N VAL A 34 7.42 -7.89 8.29
CA VAL A 34 7.72 -9.29 8.03
C VAL A 34 9.09 -9.55 8.64
N GLY A 35 9.13 -10.41 9.66
CA GLY A 35 10.34 -10.73 10.38
C GLY A 35 10.94 -12.07 9.97
N ASP A 36 12.26 -12.19 10.14
CA ASP A 36 13.00 -13.42 10.02
C ASP A 36 13.95 -13.46 11.23
N GLY A 37 13.47 -14.03 12.35
CA GLY A 37 14.17 -13.94 13.62
C GLY A 37 14.24 -12.49 14.10
N GLU A 38 15.46 -11.99 14.34
CA GLU A 38 15.67 -10.59 14.73
C GLU A 38 15.77 -9.63 13.53
N LYS A 39 15.75 -10.17 12.30
CA LYS A 39 15.89 -9.37 11.09
C LYS A 39 14.54 -9.00 10.51
N VAL A 40 14.48 -7.81 9.92
CA VAL A 40 13.29 -7.35 9.21
C VAL A 40 13.47 -7.63 7.73
N ALA A 41 12.62 -8.51 7.19
CA ALA A 41 12.66 -8.85 5.76
C ALA A 41 11.92 -7.82 4.92
N GLY A 42 10.86 -7.24 5.46
CA GLY A 42 10.09 -6.23 4.77
C GLY A 42 9.12 -5.52 5.70
N ASN A 43 8.53 -4.43 5.20
CA ASN A 43 7.52 -3.68 5.95
C ASN A 43 6.61 -2.92 5.01
N TYR A 44 5.44 -2.54 5.51
CA TYR A 44 4.55 -1.60 4.85
C TYR A 44 3.70 -0.91 5.91
N SER A 45 3.10 0.22 5.53
CA SER A 45 2.22 0.96 6.43
C SER A 45 0.86 1.18 5.78
N LEU A 46 -0.18 1.26 6.60
CA LEU A 46 -1.54 1.57 6.18
C LEU A 46 -2.04 2.80 6.92
N THR A 47 -2.70 3.67 6.20
CA THR A 47 -3.48 4.76 6.75
C THR A 47 -4.74 4.94 5.90
N VAL A 48 -5.62 5.85 6.29
CA VAL A 48 -6.84 6.13 5.54
C VAL A 48 -6.77 7.52 4.95
N GLY A 49 -7.49 7.73 3.87
CA GLY A 49 -7.55 9.02 3.22
C GLY A 49 -8.72 9.09 2.26
N GLN A 50 -8.67 10.09 1.39
CA GLN A 50 -9.68 10.28 0.37
C GLN A 50 -9.05 10.91 -0.86
N VAL A 51 -9.70 10.70 -2.00
CA VAL A 51 -9.32 11.33 -3.26
C VAL A 51 -10.55 11.95 -3.90
N ASP A 52 -10.35 13.04 -4.63
CA ASP A 52 -11.43 13.62 -5.42
C ASP A 52 -11.76 12.70 -6.59
N THR A 53 -13.02 12.72 -7.03
CA THR A 53 -13.46 11.89 -8.16
C THR A 53 -12.64 12.14 -9.41
N ALA A 54 -12.21 13.38 -9.63
CA ALA A 54 -11.38 13.75 -10.78
C ALA A 54 -9.99 13.09 -10.75
N GLU A 55 -9.47 12.74 -9.57
CA GLU A 55 -8.17 12.09 -9.41
C GLU A 55 -8.23 10.58 -9.56
N ALA A 56 -9.43 10.01 -9.50
CA ALA A 56 -9.60 8.56 -9.57
C ALA A 56 -9.85 8.12 -11.02
N PRO A 57 -9.30 6.97 -11.44
CA PRO A 57 -9.64 6.44 -12.75
C PRO A 57 -11.13 6.10 -12.79
N PRO A 58 -11.75 6.13 -14.00
CA PRO A 58 -13.19 5.87 -14.15
C PRO A 58 -13.67 4.59 -13.48
N ARG A 59 -12.85 3.54 -13.49
CA ARG A 59 -13.17 2.28 -12.83
C ARG A 59 -13.45 2.45 -11.35
N VAL A 60 -12.75 3.36 -10.69
CA VAL A 60 -12.90 3.63 -9.26
C VAL A 60 -14.01 4.66 -9.00
N SER A 61 -14.08 5.71 -9.82
CA SER A 61 -15.03 6.81 -9.61
C SER A 61 -16.45 6.52 -10.06
N LYS A 62 -16.66 5.53 -10.93
CA LYS A 62 -17.98 5.22 -11.48
C LYS A 62 -19.01 4.95 -10.36
N GLY A 63 -20.07 5.72 -10.36
CA GLY A 63 -21.14 5.53 -9.39
C GLY A 63 -20.90 6.16 -8.03
N MET A 64 -19.79 6.86 -7.82
CA MET A 64 -19.43 7.43 -6.51
C MET A 64 -20.02 8.81 -6.23
N GLY A 65 -20.60 9.46 -7.21
CA GLY A 65 -21.19 10.79 -7.01
C GLY A 65 -20.13 11.88 -6.85
N ARG A 66 -20.48 12.95 -6.12
CA ARG A 66 -19.65 14.14 -5.98
C ARG A 66 -18.72 14.14 -4.77
N TYR A 67 -18.96 13.27 -3.82
CA TYR A 67 -18.19 13.27 -2.58
C TYR A 67 -16.81 12.65 -2.79
N PRO A 68 -15.83 13.07 -1.99
CA PRO A 68 -14.52 12.43 -2.02
C PRO A 68 -14.64 10.91 -1.83
N ILE A 69 -13.77 10.19 -2.50
CA ILE A 69 -13.76 8.73 -2.48
C ILE A 69 -12.90 8.25 -1.32
N PRO A 70 -13.44 7.48 -0.37
CA PRO A 70 -12.65 6.97 0.74
C PRO A 70 -11.73 5.85 0.30
N VAL A 71 -10.48 5.92 0.74
CA VAL A 71 -9.45 4.94 0.37
C VAL A 71 -8.64 4.53 1.60
N VAL A 72 -8.05 3.34 1.53
CA VAL A 72 -6.92 2.98 2.37
C VAL A 72 -5.66 3.29 1.58
N ILE A 73 -4.68 3.90 2.23
CA ILE A 73 -3.41 4.24 1.59
C ILE A 73 -2.36 3.24 2.04
N LEU A 74 -1.81 2.52 1.08
CA LEU A 74 -0.66 1.65 1.27
C LEU A 74 0.59 2.49 1.06
N ALA A 75 1.35 2.64 2.12
CA ALA A 75 2.54 3.48 2.08
C ALA A 75 3.78 2.65 2.38
N ARG A 76 4.85 3.00 1.71
CA ARG A 76 6.21 2.60 2.06
C ARG A 76 6.46 1.09 2.11
N LEU A 77 5.83 0.36 1.20
CA LEU A 77 6.10 -1.07 1.06
C LEU A 77 7.55 -1.26 0.60
N ALA A 78 8.32 -1.97 1.37
CA ALA A 78 9.74 -2.16 1.11
C ALA A 78 10.20 -3.55 1.54
N VAL A 79 11.10 -4.14 0.74
CA VAL A 79 11.72 -5.45 1.01
C VAL A 79 13.22 -5.23 1.18
N SER A 80 13.78 -5.80 2.23
CA SER A 80 15.23 -5.78 2.46
C SER A 80 15.96 -6.40 1.27
N LYS A 81 17.11 -5.84 0.91
CA LYS A 81 17.94 -6.34 -0.19
C LYS A 81 18.25 -7.84 -0.07
N ARG A 82 18.45 -8.32 1.15
CA ARG A 82 18.76 -9.73 1.43
C ARG A 82 17.65 -10.69 1.02
N TYR A 83 16.41 -10.18 0.95
CA TYR A 83 15.22 -11.00 0.74
C TYR A 83 14.57 -10.77 -0.61
N ARG A 84 15.23 -10.05 -1.51
CA ARG A 84 14.71 -9.84 -2.87
C ARG A 84 14.59 -11.15 -3.64
N GLY A 85 13.62 -11.19 -4.53
CA GLY A 85 13.41 -12.36 -5.37
C GLY A 85 12.75 -13.54 -4.68
N LYS A 86 12.26 -13.35 -3.44
CA LYS A 86 11.62 -14.43 -2.65
C LYS A 86 10.10 -14.28 -2.54
N GLY A 87 9.51 -13.34 -3.29
CA GLY A 87 8.07 -13.15 -3.29
C GLY A 87 7.51 -12.41 -2.06
N ILE A 88 8.36 -11.81 -1.24
CA ILE A 88 7.94 -11.12 -0.01
C ILE A 88 7.11 -9.88 -0.33
N GLY A 89 7.50 -9.11 -1.35
CA GLY A 89 6.73 -7.93 -1.76
C GLY A 89 5.31 -8.28 -2.16
N ALA A 90 5.14 -9.32 -2.97
CA ALA A 90 3.82 -9.80 -3.38
C ALA A 90 3.01 -10.32 -2.18
N ALA A 91 3.64 -11.05 -1.27
CA ALA A 91 2.99 -11.56 -0.08
C ALA A 91 2.52 -10.42 0.84
N MET A 92 3.35 -9.39 1.01
CA MET A 92 2.97 -8.21 1.79
C MET A 92 1.82 -7.44 1.13
N LEU A 93 1.83 -7.30 -0.19
CA LEU A 93 0.74 -6.65 -0.89
C LEU A 93 -0.57 -7.40 -0.69
N ARG A 94 -0.56 -8.73 -0.78
CA ARG A 94 -1.75 -9.55 -0.51
C ARG A 94 -2.21 -9.38 0.94
N ASP A 95 -1.29 -9.31 1.89
CA ASP A 95 -1.63 -9.07 3.29
C ASP A 95 -2.27 -7.69 3.46
N ALA A 96 -1.72 -6.66 2.84
CA ALA A 96 -2.29 -5.32 2.86
C ALA A 96 -3.70 -5.30 2.26
N ILE A 97 -3.91 -6.03 1.17
CA ILE A 97 -5.23 -6.15 0.54
C ILE A 97 -6.22 -6.83 1.49
N ARG A 98 -5.82 -7.92 2.15
CA ARG A 98 -6.69 -8.60 3.11
C ARG A 98 -7.09 -7.69 4.27
N ARG A 99 -6.13 -6.92 4.79
CA ARG A 99 -6.41 -5.95 5.87
C ARG A 99 -7.34 -4.85 5.39
N THR A 100 -7.15 -4.37 4.17
CA THR A 100 -8.02 -3.34 3.57
C THR A 100 -9.45 -3.87 3.39
N LEU A 101 -9.61 -5.10 2.93
CA LEU A 101 -10.92 -5.74 2.80
C LEU A 101 -11.60 -5.87 4.16
N ALA A 102 -10.86 -6.23 5.21
CA ALA A 102 -11.40 -6.30 6.56
C ALA A 102 -11.87 -4.93 7.06
N ILE A 103 -11.11 -3.88 6.79
CA ILE A 103 -11.50 -2.50 7.14
C ILE A 103 -12.79 -2.13 6.39
N SER A 104 -12.92 -2.52 5.13
CA SER A 104 -14.09 -2.20 4.33
C SER A 104 -15.39 -2.85 4.81
N GLU A 105 -15.30 -3.86 5.65
CA GLU A 105 -16.47 -4.47 6.29
C GLU A 105 -17.02 -3.62 7.43
N GLN A 106 -16.21 -2.71 7.97
CA GLN A 106 -16.57 -1.87 9.12
C GLN A 106 -16.71 -0.40 8.76
N ALA A 107 -16.17 0.03 7.64
CA ALA A 107 -16.19 1.42 7.21
C ALA A 107 -16.23 1.49 5.68
N GLY A 108 -16.74 2.60 5.16
CA GLY A 108 -16.79 2.82 3.72
C GLY A 108 -15.41 3.02 3.12
N ILE A 109 -14.94 2.06 2.33
CA ILE A 109 -13.67 2.12 1.61
C ILE A 109 -13.93 1.64 0.19
N ARG A 110 -13.51 2.43 -0.79
CA ARG A 110 -13.73 2.13 -2.21
C ARG A 110 -12.53 1.44 -2.86
N ALA A 111 -11.33 1.86 -2.49
CA ALA A 111 -10.12 1.43 -3.17
C ALA A 111 -8.91 1.44 -2.25
N LEU A 112 -7.87 0.72 -2.65
CA LEU A 112 -6.54 0.82 -2.07
C LEU A 112 -5.72 1.76 -2.96
N LEU A 113 -5.05 2.72 -2.35
CA LEU A 113 -4.26 3.73 -3.06
C LEU A 113 -2.80 3.59 -2.65
N THR A 114 -1.90 3.77 -3.59
CA THR A 114 -0.46 3.78 -3.31
C THR A 114 0.24 4.87 -4.12
N HIS A 115 1.38 5.30 -3.62
CA HIS A 115 2.26 6.27 -4.29
C HIS A 115 3.59 5.57 -4.56
N PRO A 116 3.77 4.93 -5.73
CA PRO A 116 5.04 4.28 -6.05
C PRO A 116 6.18 5.29 -6.01
N ILE A 117 7.29 4.89 -5.42
CA ILE A 117 8.45 5.79 -5.26
C ILE A 117 9.21 6.01 -6.56
N ASP A 118 9.11 5.07 -7.50
CA ASP A 118 9.78 5.11 -8.79
C ASP A 118 9.05 4.23 -9.81
N ASP A 119 9.58 4.16 -11.02
CA ASP A 119 8.97 3.39 -12.11
C ASP A 119 8.99 1.88 -11.85
N ASP A 120 10.02 1.37 -11.18
CA ASP A 120 10.08 -0.05 -10.83
C ASP A 120 8.94 -0.41 -9.88
N ALA A 121 8.70 0.43 -8.88
CA ALA A 121 7.57 0.24 -7.97
C ALA A 121 6.24 0.34 -8.71
N ALA A 122 6.10 1.31 -9.63
CA ALA A 122 4.89 1.45 -10.42
C ALA A 122 4.62 0.20 -11.25
N CYS A 123 5.65 -0.36 -11.89
CA CYS A 123 5.51 -1.62 -12.64
C CYS A 123 5.05 -2.77 -11.74
N PHE A 124 5.57 -2.84 -10.52
CA PHE A 124 5.14 -3.85 -9.55
C PHE A 124 3.64 -3.74 -9.27
N TYR A 125 3.16 -2.54 -8.96
CA TYR A 125 1.73 -2.33 -8.69
C TYR A 125 0.87 -2.54 -9.92
N GLN A 126 1.33 -2.14 -11.08
CA GLN A 126 0.61 -2.34 -12.34
C GLN A 126 0.33 -3.82 -12.59
N ARG A 127 1.31 -4.68 -12.30
CA ARG A 127 1.13 -6.14 -12.47
C ARG A 127 0.03 -6.71 -11.59
N PHE A 128 -0.29 -6.05 -10.48
CA PHE A 128 -1.38 -6.45 -9.59
C PHE A 128 -2.73 -5.80 -9.92
N GLY A 129 -2.79 -5.05 -11.01
CA GLY A 129 -4.03 -4.45 -11.48
C GLY A 129 -4.32 -3.05 -10.98
N PHE A 130 -3.37 -2.40 -10.32
CA PHE A 130 -3.51 -0.99 -9.97
C PHE A 130 -3.56 -0.16 -11.24
N ILE A 131 -4.35 0.91 -11.21
CA ILE A 131 -4.59 1.81 -12.33
C ILE A 131 -4.11 3.21 -11.94
N PRO A 132 -3.36 3.90 -12.83
CA PRO A 132 -2.87 5.24 -12.51
C PRO A 132 -3.99 6.27 -12.44
N SER A 133 -3.80 7.26 -11.56
CA SER A 133 -4.64 8.45 -11.53
C SER A 133 -4.51 9.21 -12.86
N PRO A 134 -5.61 9.74 -13.40
CA PRO A 134 -5.55 10.56 -14.62
C PRO A 134 -4.95 11.95 -14.39
N LEU A 135 -4.90 12.43 -13.15
CA LEU A 135 -4.43 13.78 -12.82
C LEU A 135 -3.10 13.82 -12.08
N ARG A 136 -2.78 12.79 -11.33
CA ARG A 136 -1.59 12.80 -10.47
C ARG A 136 -0.61 11.72 -10.87
N GLU A 137 0.61 12.11 -11.13
CA GLU A 137 1.69 11.17 -11.38
C GLU A 137 1.96 10.37 -10.09
N GLN A 138 2.38 9.13 -10.28
CA GLN A 138 2.74 8.24 -9.17
C GLN A 138 1.66 8.15 -8.09
N GLN A 139 0.40 8.14 -8.52
CA GLN A 139 -0.73 7.82 -7.67
C GLN A 139 -1.54 6.75 -8.37
N TRP A 140 -1.62 5.57 -7.77
CA TRP A 140 -2.23 4.39 -8.38
C TRP A 140 -3.30 3.83 -7.45
N LEU A 141 -4.39 3.34 -8.02
CA LEU A 141 -5.53 2.86 -7.25
C LEU A 141 -5.94 1.45 -7.69
N LEU A 142 -6.39 0.66 -6.73
CA LEU A 142 -6.94 -0.67 -6.96
C LEU A 142 -8.34 -0.71 -6.37
N LEU A 143 -9.36 -0.89 -7.23
CA LEU A 143 -10.75 -1.04 -6.79
C LEU A 143 -10.86 -2.28 -5.91
N LEU A 144 -11.56 -2.20 -4.77
CA LEU A 144 -11.66 -3.36 -3.87
C LEU A 144 -12.29 -4.59 -4.50
N LYS A 145 -13.21 -4.40 -5.43
CA LYS A 145 -13.77 -5.52 -6.19
C LYS A 145 -12.68 -6.29 -6.92
N ASP A 146 -11.73 -5.60 -7.51
CA ASP A 146 -10.59 -6.21 -8.21
C ASP A 146 -9.61 -6.81 -7.21
N ALA A 147 -9.42 -6.13 -6.08
CA ALA A 147 -8.54 -6.61 -5.00
C ALA A 147 -9.00 -7.96 -4.45
N ARG A 148 -10.31 -8.17 -4.31
CA ARG A 148 -10.85 -9.44 -3.85
C ARG A 148 -10.42 -10.61 -4.71
N ARG A 149 -10.38 -10.40 -6.01
CA ARG A 149 -9.98 -11.45 -6.95
C ARG A 149 -8.54 -11.90 -6.74
N LEU A 150 -7.68 -10.99 -6.30
CA LEU A 150 -6.27 -11.28 -6.07
C LEU A 150 -6.04 -12.19 -4.86
N VAL A 151 -6.89 -12.09 -3.84
CA VAL A 151 -6.71 -12.85 -2.59
C VAL A 151 -7.74 -13.94 -2.38
N GLU A 152 -8.90 -13.85 -2.99
CA GLU A 152 -9.99 -14.83 -2.86
C GLU A 152 -10.18 -15.67 -4.11
N GLY A 153 -9.57 -15.29 -5.21
CA GLY A 153 -9.67 -16.00 -6.48
C GLY A 153 -11.04 -15.91 -7.16
N LYS A 154 -11.79 -14.87 -6.85
CA LYS A 154 -13.17 -14.71 -7.35
C LYS A 154 -13.35 -13.48 -8.21
#